data_e4e23a4688d4e78278817fd33eed6ce8
#
_entry.id   e4e23a4688d4e78278817fd33eed6ce8
#
_cell.length_a   1.000
_cell.length_b   1.000
_cell.length_c   1.000
_cell.angle_alpha   90.00
_cell.angle_beta   90.00
_cell.angle_gamma   90.00
#
_symmetry.space_group_name_H-M   'P 1'
#
loop_
_entity.id
_entity.type
_entity.pdbx_description
1 polymer ?
#
loop_
_entity_poly.entity_id
_entity_poly.type
_entity_poly.pdbx_seq_one_letter_code
_entity_poly.pdbx_strand_id
1 'polypeptide(L)'
;MKKAIITGITGQDGAYLAELLLNKGYKVYGTYRRTASINFWRIEELGIKDHPNLELIGYDLTDLGSTLNLLQKTEATEIYNLAAQSFVAASFDQPTTTAMITGLGVVNLLEAIRMVNPKIRFYQASTSEMFGKVQTIPQSETTPFYPRSPYGAAKLYAHWMTINYRESYDIFGASGILFNHESPLRGLEFVTRKITDTFAKIKLGKAEGLALGNLDAKRDWGYAKDYVEGMWKMLQMDNPGTYVLATGRTSTVRDFASMAAAAAGFDLIFEGTGENEVGIDRISGKILVRVDPAFYRPAEVDLLIGDPAKAKHDLGWEAKTTLEMLCQMMVEADIQRNQKGMVF
;
A
#
# COMPACT_ATOMS: atom_id res chain seq x y z
N MET A 1 -6.52 -27.97 4.36
CA MET A 1 -5.90 -26.83 3.65
C MET A 1 -6.66 -25.58 4.06
N LYS A 2 -5.98 -24.54 4.59
CA LYS A 2 -6.62 -23.27 4.92
C LYS A 2 -7.09 -22.57 3.65
N LYS A 3 -8.20 -21.83 3.75
CA LYS A 3 -8.80 -21.07 2.65
C LYS A 3 -8.82 -19.59 3.01
N ALA A 4 -8.30 -18.74 2.13
CA ALA A 4 -8.25 -17.29 2.33
C ALA A 4 -8.85 -16.53 1.16
N ILE A 5 -9.59 -15.46 1.46
CA ILE A 5 -10.01 -14.45 0.49
C ILE A 5 -9.05 -13.27 0.60
N ILE A 6 -8.57 -12.77 -0.55
CA ILE A 6 -7.84 -11.51 -0.66
C ILE A 6 -8.67 -10.57 -1.50
N THR A 7 -9.21 -9.50 -0.93
CA THR A 7 -9.83 -8.45 -1.73
C THR A 7 -8.76 -7.54 -2.31
N GLY A 8 -8.91 -7.15 -3.58
CA GLY A 8 -7.92 -6.28 -4.23
C GLY A 8 -6.60 -6.98 -4.61
N ILE A 9 -6.67 -8.24 -5.07
CA ILE A 9 -5.49 -9.04 -5.47
C ILE A 9 -4.66 -8.38 -6.57
N THR A 10 -5.24 -7.48 -7.35
CA THR A 10 -4.55 -6.76 -8.42
C THR A 10 -3.63 -5.62 -7.94
N GLY A 11 -3.69 -5.26 -6.67
CA GLY A 11 -2.75 -4.33 -6.02
C GLY A 11 -1.41 -4.99 -5.67
N GLN A 12 -0.40 -4.17 -5.32
CA GLN A 12 0.91 -4.73 -4.92
C GLN A 12 0.80 -5.66 -3.72
N ASP A 13 0.10 -5.23 -2.66
CA ASP A 13 -0.02 -6.00 -1.43
C ASP A 13 -0.84 -7.27 -1.65
N GLY A 14 -1.91 -7.18 -2.45
CA GLY A 14 -2.72 -8.32 -2.81
C GLY A 14 -1.94 -9.39 -3.55
N ALA A 15 -1.07 -8.98 -4.49
CA ALA A 15 -0.22 -9.90 -5.25
C ALA A 15 0.83 -10.57 -4.35
N TYR A 16 1.56 -9.81 -3.52
CA TYR A 16 2.55 -10.37 -2.59
C TYR A 16 1.93 -11.23 -1.49
N LEU A 17 0.76 -10.84 -0.98
CA LEU A 17 0.05 -11.65 0.00
C LEU A 17 -0.43 -12.97 -0.62
N ALA A 18 -0.90 -12.94 -1.86
CA ALA A 18 -1.28 -14.15 -2.59
C ALA A 18 -0.06 -15.08 -2.75
N GLU A 19 1.10 -14.56 -3.20
CA GLU A 19 2.34 -15.32 -3.28
C GLU A 19 2.71 -15.96 -1.92
N LEU A 20 2.66 -15.15 -0.84
CA LEU A 20 2.96 -15.63 0.51
C LEU A 20 2.03 -16.77 0.96
N LEU A 21 0.71 -16.60 0.77
CA LEU A 21 -0.27 -17.59 1.20
C LEU A 21 -0.21 -18.87 0.35
N LEU A 22 0.01 -18.77 -0.95
CA LEU A 22 0.22 -19.92 -1.84
C LEU A 22 1.45 -20.73 -1.41
N ASN A 23 2.57 -20.04 -1.10
CA ASN A 23 3.79 -20.68 -0.58
C ASN A 23 3.59 -21.34 0.79
N LYS A 24 2.60 -20.88 1.57
CA LYS A 24 2.19 -21.49 2.85
C LYS A 24 1.15 -22.62 2.68
N GLY A 25 0.79 -22.97 1.44
CA GLY A 25 -0.14 -24.07 1.13
C GLY A 25 -1.62 -23.72 1.31
N TYR A 26 -1.99 -22.44 1.25
CA TYR A 26 -3.39 -22.03 1.26
C TYR A 26 -4.06 -22.24 -0.11
N LYS A 27 -5.38 -22.48 -0.10
CA LYS A 27 -6.24 -22.14 -1.22
C LYS A 27 -6.58 -20.65 -1.15
N VAL A 28 -6.23 -19.90 -2.17
CA VAL A 28 -6.41 -18.45 -2.23
C VAL A 28 -7.51 -18.11 -3.22
N TYR A 29 -8.48 -17.33 -2.77
CA TYR A 29 -9.52 -16.69 -3.58
C TYR A 29 -9.19 -15.21 -3.73
N GLY A 30 -8.59 -14.85 -4.85
CA GLY A 30 -8.20 -13.47 -5.15
C GLY A 30 -9.34 -12.71 -5.81
N THR A 31 -9.85 -11.66 -5.18
CA THR A 31 -10.94 -10.90 -5.79
C THR A 31 -10.45 -9.64 -6.50
N TYR A 32 -11.10 -9.31 -7.60
CA TYR A 32 -10.82 -8.14 -8.40
C TYR A 32 -12.12 -7.48 -8.87
N ARG A 33 -12.11 -6.15 -9.02
CA ARG A 33 -13.24 -5.44 -9.61
C ARG A 33 -13.23 -5.62 -11.13
N ARG A 34 -14.37 -6.03 -11.68
CA ARG A 34 -14.52 -6.19 -13.12
C ARG A 34 -14.52 -4.81 -13.80
N THR A 35 -13.60 -4.62 -14.73
CA THR A 35 -13.45 -3.45 -15.58
C THR A 35 -13.40 -3.89 -17.04
N ALA A 36 -13.49 -2.94 -17.99
CA ALA A 36 -13.38 -3.25 -19.42
C ALA A 36 -12.04 -3.93 -19.78
N SER A 37 -10.97 -3.52 -19.10
CA SER A 37 -9.63 -4.13 -19.23
C SER A 37 -9.17 -4.59 -17.86
N ILE A 38 -9.08 -5.90 -17.65
CA ILE A 38 -8.60 -6.47 -16.39
C ILE A 38 -7.08 -6.46 -16.42
N ASN A 39 -6.49 -5.91 -15.36
CA ASN A 39 -5.05 -5.80 -15.24
C ASN A 39 -4.51 -6.78 -14.18
N PHE A 40 -3.93 -7.89 -14.63
CA PHE A 40 -3.34 -8.93 -13.78
C PHE A 40 -1.80 -8.91 -13.77
N TRP A 41 -1.16 -7.88 -14.34
CA TRP A 41 0.28 -7.88 -14.55
C TRP A 41 1.11 -8.18 -13.29
N ARG A 42 0.65 -7.77 -12.08
CA ARG A 42 1.37 -8.01 -10.83
C ARG A 42 1.44 -9.49 -10.47
N ILE A 43 0.33 -10.19 -10.59
CA ILE A 43 0.29 -11.65 -10.33
C ILE A 43 0.91 -12.45 -11.47
N GLU A 44 0.92 -11.91 -12.69
CA GLU A 44 1.65 -12.47 -13.84
C GLU A 44 3.16 -12.31 -13.66
N GLU A 45 3.63 -11.14 -13.25
CA GLU A 45 5.05 -10.86 -12.94
C GLU A 45 5.60 -11.78 -11.83
N LEU A 46 4.77 -12.10 -10.83
CA LEU A 46 5.12 -13.05 -9.78
C LEU A 46 4.99 -14.52 -10.22
N GLY A 47 4.49 -14.80 -11.43
CA GLY A 47 4.31 -16.16 -11.94
C GLY A 47 3.24 -16.97 -11.22
N ILE A 48 2.33 -16.32 -10.49
CA ILE A 48 1.32 -17.02 -9.67
C ILE A 48 -0.08 -17.06 -10.28
N LYS A 49 -0.31 -16.36 -11.40
CA LYS A 49 -1.65 -16.23 -12.01
C LYS A 49 -2.32 -17.60 -12.28
N ASP A 50 -1.56 -18.55 -12.77
CA ASP A 50 -2.05 -19.88 -13.15
C ASP A 50 -1.77 -20.94 -12.07
N HIS A 51 -1.47 -20.52 -10.84
CA HIS A 51 -1.21 -21.44 -9.74
C HIS A 51 -2.48 -22.26 -9.39
N PRO A 52 -2.42 -23.59 -9.25
CA PRO A 52 -3.60 -24.46 -9.07
C PRO A 52 -4.42 -24.15 -7.82
N ASN A 53 -3.81 -23.53 -6.81
CA ASN A 53 -4.48 -23.11 -5.58
C ASN A 53 -4.88 -21.61 -5.59
N LEU A 54 -4.77 -20.90 -6.71
CA LEU A 54 -5.31 -19.55 -6.88
C LEU A 54 -6.58 -19.61 -7.72
N GLU A 55 -7.65 -19.00 -7.23
CA GLU A 55 -8.88 -18.78 -8.00
C GLU A 55 -9.18 -17.26 -8.02
N LEU A 56 -9.34 -16.71 -9.21
CA LEU A 56 -9.63 -15.30 -9.41
C LEU A 56 -11.14 -15.11 -9.55
N ILE A 57 -11.73 -14.23 -8.71
CA ILE A 57 -13.18 -14.02 -8.64
C ILE A 57 -13.50 -12.54 -8.87
N GLY A 58 -14.36 -12.25 -9.85
CA GLY A 58 -14.94 -10.91 -10.04
C GLY A 58 -15.84 -10.56 -8.85
N TYR A 59 -15.59 -9.40 -8.23
CA TYR A 59 -16.24 -9.00 -6.99
C TYR A 59 -16.31 -7.48 -6.87
N ASP A 60 -17.41 -6.97 -6.34
CA ASP A 60 -17.57 -5.57 -5.97
C ASP A 60 -17.83 -5.44 -4.47
N LEU A 61 -16.93 -4.73 -3.78
CA LEU A 61 -16.99 -4.50 -2.33
C LEU A 61 -18.23 -3.70 -1.90
N THR A 62 -18.81 -2.94 -2.82
CA THR A 62 -19.99 -2.12 -2.55
C THR A 62 -21.31 -2.91 -2.62
N ASP A 63 -21.29 -4.14 -3.11
CA ASP A 63 -22.45 -5.01 -3.23
C ASP A 63 -22.47 -6.09 -2.14
N LEU A 64 -23.39 -5.95 -1.18
CA LEU A 64 -23.57 -6.90 -0.10
C LEU A 64 -23.98 -8.30 -0.63
N GLY A 65 -24.81 -8.38 -1.68
CA GLY A 65 -25.20 -9.65 -2.27
C GLY A 65 -24.02 -10.40 -2.86
N SER A 66 -23.14 -9.70 -3.56
CA SER A 66 -21.87 -10.23 -4.07
C SER A 66 -20.98 -10.75 -2.91
N THR A 67 -20.95 -10.02 -1.80
CA THR A 67 -20.18 -10.41 -0.61
C THR A 67 -20.72 -11.67 0.04
N LEU A 68 -22.03 -11.78 0.23
CA LEU A 68 -22.68 -12.98 0.79
C LEU A 68 -22.39 -14.20 -0.08
N ASN A 69 -22.56 -14.09 -1.40
CA ASN A 69 -22.29 -15.17 -2.35
C ASN A 69 -20.82 -15.59 -2.33
N LEU A 70 -19.89 -14.63 -2.23
CA LEU A 70 -18.45 -14.91 -2.14
C LEU A 70 -18.12 -15.76 -0.90
N LEU A 71 -18.64 -15.39 0.27
CA LEU A 71 -18.39 -16.12 1.52
C LEU A 71 -19.00 -17.52 1.49
N GLN A 72 -20.24 -17.67 1.02
CA GLN A 72 -20.91 -18.97 0.90
C GLN A 72 -20.22 -19.91 -0.08
N LYS A 73 -19.78 -19.38 -1.24
CA LYS A 73 -19.10 -20.18 -2.27
C LYS A 73 -17.72 -20.66 -1.82
N THR A 74 -16.94 -19.81 -1.16
CA THR A 74 -15.53 -20.08 -0.85
C THR A 74 -15.35 -20.86 0.45
N GLU A 75 -16.25 -20.67 1.42
CA GLU A 75 -16.11 -21.17 2.79
C GLU A 75 -14.73 -20.79 3.39
N ALA A 76 -14.25 -19.62 3.07
CA ALA A 76 -12.96 -19.14 3.54
C ALA A 76 -12.96 -18.92 5.06
N THR A 77 -11.83 -19.20 5.69
CA THR A 77 -11.63 -19.02 7.13
C THR A 77 -10.88 -17.74 7.46
N GLU A 78 -10.23 -17.14 6.48
CA GLU A 78 -9.47 -15.90 6.62
C GLU A 78 -9.84 -14.94 5.48
N ILE A 79 -10.01 -13.65 5.79
CA ILE A 79 -10.27 -12.59 4.81
C ILE A 79 -9.26 -11.47 5.04
N TYR A 80 -8.54 -11.11 4.00
CA TYR A 80 -7.62 -9.98 3.96
C TYR A 80 -8.24 -8.89 3.09
N ASN A 81 -8.74 -7.82 3.73
CA ASN A 81 -9.35 -6.71 3.01
C ASN A 81 -8.32 -5.66 2.64
N LEU A 82 -7.85 -5.72 1.39
CA LEU A 82 -6.89 -4.79 0.80
C LEU A 82 -7.55 -3.89 -0.27
N ALA A 83 -8.78 -4.21 -0.68
CA ALA A 83 -9.52 -3.43 -1.67
C ALA A 83 -9.86 -2.04 -1.12
N ALA A 84 -9.51 -1.02 -1.88
CA ALA A 84 -9.81 0.38 -1.57
C ALA A 84 -9.66 1.24 -2.84
N GLN A 85 -10.24 2.43 -2.83
CA GLN A 85 -9.76 3.52 -3.66
C GLN A 85 -8.56 4.13 -2.89
N SER A 86 -7.33 3.77 -3.26
CA SER A 86 -6.13 4.01 -2.44
C SER A 86 -5.30 5.23 -2.86
N PHE A 87 -5.58 5.81 -4.02
CA PHE A 87 -4.86 6.99 -4.49
C PHE A 87 -5.41 8.26 -3.81
N VAL A 88 -4.63 8.81 -2.88
CA VAL A 88 -5.06 9.92 -2.02
C VAL A 88 -5.51 11.13 -2.83
N ALA A 89 -4.78 11.52 -3.88
CA ALA A 89 -5.14 12.69 -4.70
C ALA A 89 -6.54 12.52 -5.33
N ALA A 90 -6.84 11.37 -5.93
CA ALA A 90 -8.15 11.11 -6.52
C ALA A 90 -9.31 11.15 -5.49
N SER A 91 -9.02 10.99 -4.19
CA SER A 91 -10.07 11.08 -3.16
C SER A 91 -10.63 12.49 -3.01
N PHE A 92 -9.88 13.54 -3.35
CA PHE A 92 -10.37 14.92 -3.35
C PHE A 92 -11.35 15.18 -4.50
N ASP A 93 -11.12 14.54 -5.66
CA ASP A 93 -11.99 14.65 -6.82
C ASP A 93 -13.21 13.73 -6.72
N GLN A 94 -13.06 12.59 -6.03
CA GLN A 94 -14.08 11.55 -5.92
C GLN A 94 -14.36 11.14 -4.46
N PRO A 95 -14.74 12.08 -3.57
CA PRO A 95 -14.88 11.79 -2.14
C PRO A 95 -16.01 10.79 -1.85
N THR A 96 -17.12 10.87 -2.56
CA THR A 96 -18.27 9.96 -2.40
C THR A 96 -17.91 8.52 -2.79
N THR A 97 -17.29 8.32 -3.95
CA THR A 97 -16.82 7.01 -4.41
C THR A 97 -15.81 6.42 -3.42
N THR A 98 -14.89 7.25 -2.92
CA THR A 98 -13.90 6.87 -1.91
C THR A 98 -14.59 6.42 -0.62
N ALA A 99 -15.59 7.15 -0.13
CA ALA A 99 -16.34 6.79 1.07
C ALA A 99 -17.11 5.47 0.90
N MET A 100 -17.76 5.27 -0.24
CA MET A 100 -18.53 4.05 -0.52
C MET A 100 -17.64 2.82 -0.61
N ILE A 101 -16.54 2.89 -1.35
CA ILE A 101 -15.65 1.74 -1.55
C ILE A 101 -14.82 1.49 -0.29
N THR A 102 -14.11 2.51 0.18
CA THR A 102 -13.07 2.37 1.21
C THR A 102 -13.64 2.35 2.63
N GLY A 103 -14.78 3.02 2.85
CA GLY A 103 -15.47 3.07 4.14
C GLY A 103 -16.61 2.06 4.23
N LEU A 104 -17.71 2.29 3.51
CA LEU A 104 -18.92 1.47 3.60
C LEU A 104 -18.72 0.04 3.09
N GLY A 105 -17.88 -0.17 2.08
CA GLY A 105 -17.56 -1.51 1.59
C GLY A 105 -17.04 -2.45 2.69
N VAL A 106 -16.32 -1.91 3.68
CA VAL A 106 -15.85 -2.70 4.82
C VAL A 106 -17.01 -3.16 5.71
N VAL A 107 -18.03 -2.33 5.86
CA VAL A 107 -19.24 -2.70 6.60
C VAL A 107 -19.98 -3.85 5.92
N ASN A 108 -20.04 -3.86 4.58
CA ASN A 108 -20.61 -4.98 3.82
C ASN A 108 -19.88 -6.30 4.10
N LEU A 109 -18.54 -6.27 4.18
CA LEU A 109 -17.76 -7.46 4.56
C LEU A 109 -18.03 -7.90 5.99
N LEU A 110 -18.03 -6.99 6.94
CA LEU A 110 -18.26 -7.29 8.35
C LEU A 110 -19.68 -7.81 8.59
N GLU A 111 -20.71 -7.22 7.97
CA GLU A 111 -22.08 -7.72 8.03
C GLU A 111 -22.21 -9.12 7.39
N ALA A 112 -21.60 -9.33 6.22
CA ALA A 112 -21.60 -10.64 5.59
C ALA A 112 -20.91 -11.70 6.47
N ILE A 113 -19.79 -11.38 7.11
CA ILE A 113 -19.11 -12.26 8.07
C ILE A 113 -20.05 -12.59 9.22
N ARG A 114 -20.68 -11.57 9.83
CA ARG A 114 -21.63 -11.74 10.93
C ARG A 114 -22.80 -12.65 10.57
N MET A 115 -23.32 -12.52 9.34
CA MET A 115 -24.50 -13.27 8.86
C MET A 115 -24.15 -14.69 8.40
N VAL A 116 -23.00 -14.91 7.76
CA VAL A 116 -22.64 -16.20 7.12
C VAL A 116 -21.82 -17.07 8.07
N ASN A 117 -20.74 -16.53 8.63
CA ASN A 117 -19.87 -17.25 9.55
C ASN A 117 -19.05 -16.30 10.41
N PRO A 118 -19.47 -15.99 11.62
CA PRO A 118 -18.78 -15.05 12.53
C PRO A 118 -17.41 -15.56 13.02
N LYS A 119 -17.04 -16.82 12.72
CA LYS A 119 -15.72 -17.38 13.07
C LYS A 119 -14.63 -17.04 12.03
N ILE A 120 -14.97 -16.41 10.92
CA ILE A 120 -14.00 -15.95 9.93
C ILE A 120 -13.07 -14.92 10.56
N ARG A 121 -11.77 -15.11 10.39
CA ARG A 121 -10.76 -14.12 10.80
C ARG A 121 -10.64 -13.04 9.74
N PHE A 122 -10.85 -11.82 10.13
CA PHE A 122 -10.88 -10.65 9.24
C PHE A 122 -9.69 -9.73 9.52
N TYR A 123 -8.94 -9.41 8.47
CA TYR A 123 -7.89 -8.39 8.49
C TYR A 123 -8.34 -7.16 7.72
N GLN A 124 -8.25 -5.98 8.34
CA GLN A 124 -8.47 -4.67 7.74
C GLN A 124 -7.16 -3.95 7.48
N ALA A 125 -6.88 -3.62 6.23
CA ALA A 125 -5.80 -2.70 5.89
C ALA A 125 -6.21 -1.27 6.26
N SER A 126 -5.77 -0.81 7.42
CA SER A 126 -5.81 0.58 7.83
C SER A 126 -4.57 1.32 7.31
N THR A 127 -4.41 2.61 7.60
CA THR A 127 -3.36 3.43 6.99
C THR A 127 -2.83 4.50 7.94
N SER A 128 -1.57 4.88 7.82
CA SER A 128 -0.98 6.04 8.50
C SER A 128 -1.61 7.38 8.10
N GLU A 129 -2.28 7.45 6.94
CA GLU A 129 -3.03 8.65 6.51
C GLU A 129 -4.20 9.02 7.46
N MET A 130 -4.61 8.09 8.32
CA MET A 130 -5.58 8.38 9.40
C MET A 130 -5.01 9.36 10.45
N PHE A 131 -3.69 9.34 10.69
CA PHE A 131 -3.03 10.27 11.61
C PHE A 131 -3.06 11.71 11.09
N GLY A 132 -2.91 11.91 9.77
CA GLY A 132 -3.07 13.18 9.08
C GLY A 132 -2.29 14.33 9.71
N LYS A 133 -2.98 15.26 10.43
CA LYS A 133 -2.33 16.27 11.25
C LYS A 133 -1.81 15.63 12.53
N VAL A 134 -0.57 15.19 12.48
CA VAL A 134 0.08 14.36 13.51
C VAL A 134 0.01 15.01 14.89
N GLN A 135 -0.45 14.24 15.89
CA GLN A 135 -0.62 14.71 17.27
C GLN A 135 0.56 14.31 18.17
N THR A 136 1.22 13.20 17.88
CA THR A 136 2.42 12.72 18.61
C THR A 136 3.42 12.08 17.64
N ILE A 137 4.70 12.09 18.01
CA ILE A 137 5.81 11.52 17.22
C ILE A 137 6.65 10.62 18.14
N PRO A 138 6.93 9.36 17.74
CA PRO A 138 6.35 8.64 16.59
C PRO A 138 4.86 8.31 16.78
N GLN A 139 4.15 7.92 15.71
CA GLN A 139 2.76 7.50 15.78
C GLN A 139 2.66 6.04 16.17
N SER A 140 1.84 5.75 17.16
CA SER A 140 1.53 4.41 17.67
C SER A 140 0.02 4.11 17.56
N GLU A 141 -0.39 2.95 18.00
CA GLU A 141 -1.80 2.52 18.04
C GLU A 141 -2.69 3.41 18.93
N THR A 142 -2.11 4.15 19.87
CA THR A 142 -2.81 5.06 20.79
C THR A 142 -2.74 6.53 20.37
N THR A 143 -2.03 6.87 19.32
CA THR A 143 -1.97 8.23 18.80
C THR A 143 -3.33 8.65 18.25
N PRO A 144 -3.88 9.81 18.67
CA PRO A 144 -5.15 10.30 18.14
C PRO A 144 -5.11 10.54 16.64
N PHE A 145 -6.20 10.19 15.96
CA PHE A 145 -6.35 10.36 14.51
C PHE A 145 -6.88 11.76 14.17
N TYR A 146 -6.35 12.35 13.10
CA TYR A 146 -6.80 13.62 12.54
C TYR A 146 -6.61 13.62 11.01
N PRO A 147 -7.44 12.86 10.24
CA PRO A 147 -7.22 12.69 8.80
C PRO A 147 -7.29 14.00 8.05
N ARG A 148 -6.46 14.12 6.99
CA ARG A 148 -6.31 15.32 6.16
C ARG A 148 -6.77 15.09 4.70
N SER A 149 -7.42 13.95 4.44
CA SER A 149 -7.95 13.60 3.12
C SER A 149 -9.25 12.81 3.23
N PRO A 150 -10.13 12.84 2.21
CA PRO A 150 -11.31 11.98 2.14
C PRO A 150 -10.94 10.49 2.23
N TYR A 151 -9.79 10.08 1.67
CA TYR A 151 -9.25 8.73 1.82
C TYR A 151 -8.95 8.39 3.28
N GLY A 152 -8.20 9.25 3.98
CA GLY A 152 -7.88 9.06 5.39
C GLY A 152 -9.14 8.98 6.26
N ALA A 153 -10.14 9.82 5.99
CA ALA A 153 -11.42 9.80 6.70
C ALA A 153 -12.22 8.50 6.46
N ALA A 154 -12.27 8.02 5.20
CA ALA A 154 -12.92 6.76 4.85
C ALA A 154 -12.22 5.54 5.49
N LYS A 155 -10.88 5.52 5.50
CA LYS A 155 -10.09 4.49 6.18
C LYS A 155 -10.29 4.53 7.70
N LEU A 156 -10.41 5.71 8.30
CA LEU A 156 -10.69 5.85 9.73
C LEU A 156 -12.06 5.29 10.09
N TYR A 157 -13.08 5.55 9.27
CA TYR A 157 -14.40 4.93 9.45
C TYR A 157 -14.31 3.39 9.40
N ALA A 158 -13.65 2.84 8.36
CA ALA A 158 -13.45 1.39 8.21
C ALA A 158 -12.67 0.78 9.39
N HIS A 159 -11.67 1.48 9.89
CA HIS A 159 -10.87 1.09 11.07
C HIS A 159 -11.74 0.96 12.32
N TRP A 160 -12.53 2.00 12.64
CA TRP A 160 -13.41 1.99 13.81
C TRP A 160 -14.55 0.99 13.66
N MET A 161 -15.09 0.78 12.47
CA MET A 161 -16.08 -0.28 12.25
C MET A 161 -15.51 -1.67 12.51
N THR A 162 -14.26 -1.94 12.13
CA THR A 162 -13.60 -3.22 12.44
C THR A 162 -13.46 -3.43 13.96
N ILE A 163 -13.06 -2.38 14.69
CA ILE A 163 -12.97 -2.44 16.16
C ILE A 163 -14.37 -2.61 16.78
N ASN A 164 -15.35 -1.86 16.31
CA ASN A 164 -16.73 -1.95 16.81
C ASN A 164 -17.31 -3.37 16.64
N TYR A 165 -17.10 -4.00 15.47
CA TYR A 165 -17.58 -5.37 15.23
C TYR A 165 -16.85 -6.42 16.07
N ARG A 166 -15.56 -6.19 16.35
CA ARG A 166 -14.80 -7.02 17.29
C ARG A 166 -15.38 -6.96 18.69
N GLU A 167 -15.71 -5.76 19.17
CA GLU A 167 -16.19 -5.54 20.54
C GLU A 167 -17.68 -5.87 20.72
N SER A 168 -18.51 -5.61 19.69
CA SER A 168 -19.95 -5.77 19.78
C SER A 168 -20.45 -7.17 19.38
N TYR A 169 -19.74 -7.88 18.51
CA TYR A 169 -20.19 -9.14 17.90
C TYR A 169 -19.17 -10.28 18.04
N ASP A 170 -18.09 -10.07 18.77
CA ASP A 170 -17.02 -11.07 18.98
C ASP A 170 -16.42 -11.61 17.64
N ILE A 171 -16.42 -10.76 16.61
CA ILE A 171 -15.79 -11.07 15.35
C ILE A 171 -14.28 -10.91 15.49
N PHE A 172 -13.50 -11.90 15.02
CA PHE A 172 -12.06 -11.77 14.96
C PHE A 172 -11.67 -10.72 13.91
N GLY A 173 -11.66 -9.44 14.29
CA GLY A 173 -11.30 -8.31 13.44
C GLY A 173 -9.94 -7.73 13.82
N ALA A 174 -8.89 -7.96 13.03
CA ALA A 174 -7.57 -7.37 13.23
C ALA A 174 -7.35 -6.19 12.25
N SER A 175 -6.64 -5.16 12.72
CA SER A 175 -6.34 -3.96 11.91
C SER A 175 -4.84 -3.69 11.86
N GLY A 176 -4.27 -3.57 10.66
CA GLY A 176 -2.91 -3.10 10.47
C GLY A 176 -2.89 -1.62 10.08
N ILE A 177 -2.32 -0.75 10.90
CA ILE A 177 -2.08 0.65 10.56
C ILE A 177 -0.78 0.69 9.77
N LEU A 178 -0.91 0.64 8.44
CA LEU A 178 0.22 0.51 7.54
C LEU A 178 0.81 1.89 7.24
N PHE A 179 2.11 2.03 7.47
CA PHE A 179 2.88 3.15 6.95
C PHE A 179 3.20 2.90 5.47
N ASN A 180 3.76 3.88 4.79
CA ASN A 180 4.02 3.75 3.36
C ASN A 180 4.92 2.55 3.09
N HIS A 181 4.53 1.71 2.15
CA HIS A 181 5.29 0.55 1.76
C HIS A 181 5.25 0.39 0.25
N GLU A 182 6.41 0.15 -0.28
CA GLU A 182 6.71 0.28 -1.69
C GLU A 182 7.28 -1.03 -2.23
N SER A 183 7.33 -1.15 -3.54
CA SER A 183 7.92 -2.32 -4.19
C SER A 183 8.08 -2.10 -5.69
N PRO A 184 8.79 -3.01 -6.39
CA PRO A 184 8.75 -3.07 -7.85
C PRO A 184 7.33 -3.19 -8.44
N LEU A 185 6.33 -3.61 -7.68
CA LEU A 185 4.93 -3.72 -8.11
C LEU A 185 4.07 -2.49 -7.77
N ARG A 186 4.64 -1.42 -7.23
CA ARG A 186 3.90 -0.18 -6.92
C ARG A 186 3.29 0.43 -8.18
N GLY A 187 2.17 1.13 -8.07
CA GLY A 187 1.56 1.88 -9.19
C GLY A 187 2.41 3.10 -9.59
N LEU A 188 2.43 3.45 -10.87
CA LEU A 188 3.20 4.58 -11.41
C LEU A 188 2.71 5.95 -10.90
N GLU A 189 1.49 6.03 -10.42
CA GLU A 189 0.88 7.23 -9.82
C GLU A 189 1.49 7.60 -8.46
N PHE A 190 2.21 6.69 -7.80
CA PHE A 190 2.85 6.93 -6.51
C PHE A 190 4.26 7.49 -6.68
N VAL A 191 4.62 8.45 -5.81
CA VAL A 191 5.86 9.23 -5.93
C VAL A 191 7.11 8.38 -6.03
N THR A 192 7.24 7.33 -5.25
CA THR A 192 8.40 6.43 -5.25
C THR A 192 8.57 5.72 -6.59
N ARG A 193 7.48 5.13 -7.12
CA ARG A 193 7.53 4.47 -8.42
C ARG A 193 7.69 5.47 -9.58
N LYS A 194 7.06 6.65 -9.49
CA LYS A 194 7.30 7.74 -10.44
C LYS A 194 8.79 8.10 -10.50
N ILE A 195 9.46 8.18 -9.36
CA ILE A 195 10.90 8.49 -9.28
C ILE A 195 11.72 7.37 -9.93
N THR A 196 11.54 6.11 -9.51
CA THR A 196 12.36 4.98 -9.99
C THR A 196 12.19 4.70 -11.47
N ASP A 197 10.95 4.74 -11.97
CA ASP A 197 10.64 4.56 -13.39
C ASP A 197 11.21 5.70 -14.26
N THR A 198 11.11 6.96 -13.76
CA THR A 198 11.65 8.09 -14.51
C THR A 198 13.18 8.05 -14.58
N PHE A 199 13.89 7.74 -13.48
CA PHE A 199 15.35 7.56 -13.54
C PHE A 199 15.77 6.38 -14.42
N ALA A 200 15.00 5.29 -14.43
CA ALA A 200 15.20 4.20 -15.37
C ALA A 200 15.05 4.67 -16.83
N LYS A 201 14.05 5.48 -17.15
CA LYS A 201 13.84 6.08 -18.48
C LYS A 201 14.94 7.06 -18.86
N ILE A 202 15.40 7.91 -17.93
CA ILE A 202 16.53 8.83 -18.17
C ILE A 202 17.78 8.04 -18.52
N LYS A 203 18.11 6.99 -17.76
CA LYS A 203 19.24 6.10 -18.04
C LYS A 203 19.18 5.48 -19.45
N LEU A 204 17.99 5.17 -19.93
CA LEU A 204 17.76 4.56 -21.25
C LEU A 204 17.58 5.61 -22.38
N GLY A 205 17.71 6.90 -22.08
CA GLY A 205 17.51 7.99 -23.05
C GLY A 205 16.06 8.17 -23.48
N LYS A 206 15.10 7.70 -22.70
CA LYS A 206 13.64 7.74 -22.98
C LYS A 206 12.91 8.89 -22.26
N ALA A 207 13.60 9.60 -21.37
CA ALA A 207 13.11 10.79 -20.68
C ALA A 207 14.26 11.76 -20.42
N GLU A 208 13.95 13.05 -20.29
CA GLU A 208 14.94 14.11 -20.06
C GLU A 208 15.02 14.53 -18.58
N GLY A 209 13.95 14.35 -17.82
CA GLY A 209 13.89 14.77 -16.41
C GLY A 209 12.63 14.32 -15.69
N LEU A 210 12.59 14.62 -14.40
CA LEU A 210 11.56 14.26 -13.42
C LEU A 210 10.99 15.53 -12.80
N ALA A 211 9.65 15.68 -12.77
CA ALA A 211 8.96 16.73 -12.04
C ALA A 211 8.37 16.15 -10.75
N LEU A 212 8.68 16.79 -9.61
CA LEU A 212 8.21 16.41 -8.27
C LEU A 212 7.54 17.60 -7.58
N GLY A 213 6.73 17.33 -6.55
CA GLY A 213 6.19 18.36 -5.66
C GLY A 213 7.15 18.67 -4.51
N ASN A 214 6.60 18.65 -3.28
CA ASN A 214 7.37 18.95 -2.07
C ASN A 214 8.49 17.92 -1.83
N LEU A 215 9.73 18.32 -2.00
CA LEU A 215 10.92 17.49 -1.80
C LEU A 215 11.23 17.22 -0.32
N ASP A 216 10.72 18.08 0.59
CA ASP A 216 10.98 17.97 2.03
C ASP A 216 9.97 17.10 2.77
N ALA A 217 8.89 16.66 2.12
CA ALA A 217 7.90 15.79 2.71
C ALA A 217 8.56 14.49 3.20
N LYS A 218 8.33 14.14 4.48
CA LYS A 218 8.96 13.01 5.16
C LYS A 218 8.00 11.84 5.27
N ARG A 219 8.45 10.66 4.86
CA ARG A 219 7.66 9.42 4.94
C ARG A 219 8.50 8.28 5.52
N ASP A 220 7.84 7.41 6.24
CA ASP A 220 8.35 6.11 6.64
C ASP A 220 8.00 5.12 5.50
N TRP A 221 9.01 4.71 4.71
CA TRP A 221 8.86 3.80 3.59
C TRP A 221 9.46 2.44 3.89
N GLY A 222 8.66 1.39 3.82
CA GLY A 222 9.11 0.01 3.95
C GLY A 222 8.86 -0.82 2.69
N TYR A 223 9.20 -2.09 2.75
CA TYR A 223 9.01 -3.03 1.64
C TYR A 223 7.70 -3.81 1.78
N ALA A 224 6.88 -3.82 0.74
CA ALA A 224 5.56 -4.45 0.76
C ALA A 224 5.59 -5.94 1.14
N LYS A 225 6.62 -6.70 0.76
CA LYS A 225 6.76 -8.11 1.17
C LYS A 225 6.96 -8.28 2.68
N ASP A 226 7.64 -7.35 3.35
CA ASP A 226 7.75 -7.39 4.81
C ASP A 226 6.38 -7.13 5.46
N TYR A 227 5.59 -6.22 4.89
CA TYR A 227 4.28 -5.83 5.44
C TYR A 227 3.24 -6.93 5.30
N VAL A 228 3.18 -7.64 4.17
CA VAL A 228 2.21 -8.75 4.00
C VAL A 228 2.49 -9.91 4.96
N GLU A 229 3.75 -10.12 5.38
CA GLU A 229 4.07 -11.07 6.47
C GLU A 229 3.41 -10.64 7.79
N GLY A 230 3.45 -9.35 8.12
CA GLY A 230 2.77 -8.79 9.28
C GLY A 230 1.25 -8.97 9.22
N MET A 231 0.64 -8.71 8.06
CA MET A 231 -0.80 -8.93 7.85
C MET A 231 -1.18 -10.39 8.11
N TRP A 232 -0.41 -11.33 7.59
CA TRP A 232 -0.64 -12.76 7.83
C TRP A 232 -0.48 -13.11 9.30
N LYS A 233 0.57 -12.64 9.97
CA LYS A 233 0.81 -12.91 11.41
C LYS A 233 -0.33 -12.44 12.29
N MET A 234 -0.93 -11.28 12.01
CA MET A 234 -2.08 -10.77 12.78
C MET A 234 -3.26 -11.72 12.79
N LEU A 235 -3.52 -12.43 11.69
CA LEU A 235 -4.60 -13.42 11.63
C LEU A 235 -4.19 -14.81 12.20
N GLN A 236 -2.94 -14.99 12.64
CA GLN A 236 -2.51 -16.24 13.31
C GLN A 236 -2.53 -16.11 14.84
N MET A 237 -2.76 -14.90 15.38
CA MET A 237 -2.84 -14.66 16.83
C MET A 237 -4.09 -15.30 17.43
N ASP A 238 -4.06 -15.61 18.73
CA ASP A 238 -5.24 -16.13 19.45
C ASP A 238 -6.32 -15.06 19.59
N ASN A 239 -5.94 -13.80 19.80
CA ASN A 239 -6.84 -12.67 19.93
C ASN A 239 -6.58 -11.62 18.83
N PRO A 240 -7.63 -10.97 18.30
CA PRO A 240 -7.48 -9.90 17.34
C PRO A 240 -6.89 -8.65 17.99
N GLY A 241 -6.09 -7.91 17.21
CA GLY A 241 -5.47 -6.67 17.69
C GLY A 241 -5.35 -5.60 16.60
N THR A 242 -4.92 -4.43 17.01
CA THR A 242 -4.51 -3.33 16.14
C THR A 242 -3.00 -3.18 16.26
N TYR A 243 -2.31 -3.05 15.12
CA TYR A 243 -0.85 -2.99 15.06
C TYR A 243 -0.38 -1.96 14.05
N VAL A 244 0.59 -1.14 14.43
CA VAL A 244 1.35 -0.30 13.51
C VAL A 244 2.41 -1.16 12.82
N LEU A 245 2.39 -1.14 11.47
CA LEU A 245 3.49 -1.68 10.66
C LEU A 245 4.23 -0.51 10.03
N ALA A 246 5.47 -0.32 10.43
CA ALA A 246 6.35 0.77 10.04
C ALA A 246 7.82 0.34 10.12
N THR A 247 8.71 1.12 9.50
CA THR A 247 10.16 0.89 9.66
C THR A 247 10.72 1.59 10.89
N GLY A 248 10.01 2.58 11.45
CA GLY A 248 10.49 3.46 12.49
C GLY A 248 11.54 4.48 12.01
N ARG A 249 11.68 4.65 10.70
CA ARG A 249 12.61 5.58 10.06
C ARG A 249 11.87 6.44 9.06
N THR A 250 12.33 7.67 8.88
CA THR A 250 11.74 8.58 7.92
C THR A 250 12.81 9.15 6.99
N SER A 251 12.45 9.31 5.72
CA SER A 251 13.30 9.92 4.69
C SER A 251 12.48 10.93 3.90
N THR A 252 13.16 11.93 3.33
CA THR A 252 12.52 12.92 2.47
C THR A 252 12.34 12.37 1.04
N VAL A 253 11.45 13.01 0.27
CA VAL A 253 11.33 12.74 -1.17
C VAL A 253 12.65 13.01 -1.88
N ARG A 254 13.40 14.04 -1.44
CA ARG A 254 14.75 14.38 -1.94
C ARG A 254 15.73 13.22 -1.71
N ASP A 255 15.75 12.65 -0.50
CA ASP A 255 16.64 11.52 -0.18
C ASP A 255 16.33 10.33 -1.09
N PHE A 256 15.04 10.00 -1.27
CA PHE A 256 14.62 8.90 -2.14
C PHE A 256 15.00 9.16 -3.61
N ALA A 257 14.83 10.39 -4.09
CA ALA A 257 15.24 10.76 -5.45
C ALA A 257 16.77 10.64 -5.64
N SER A 258 17.56 11.02 -4.63
CA SER A 258 19.03 10.87 -4.65
C SER A 258 19.44 9.39 -4.68
N MET A 259 18.79 8.53 -3.88
CA MET A 259 19.03 7.07 -3.89
C MET A 259 18.69 6.46 -5.25
N ALA A 260 17.55 6.85 -5.84
CA ALA A 260 17.11 6.33 -7.13
C ALA A 260 18.05 6.79 -8.27
N ALA A 261 18.50 8.04 -8.23
CA ALA A 261 19.48 8.56 -9.16
C ALA A 261 20.79 7.77 -9.09
N ALA A 262 21.30 7.54 -7.88
CA ALA A 262 22.53 6.76 -7.66
C ALA A 262 22.39 5.32 -8.16
N ALA A 263 21.25 4.65 -7.87
CA ALA A 263 20.97 3.30 -8.38
C ALA A 263 20.86 3.26 -9.92
N ALA A 264 20.43 4.35 -10.55
CA ALA A 264 20.42 4.49 -11.99
C ALA A 264 21.79 4.89 -12.58
N GLY A 265 22.78 5.28 -11.76
CA GLY A 265 24.14 5.65 -12.17
C GLY A 265 24.35 7.15 -12.36
N PHE A 266 23.56 8.00 -11.72
CA PHE A 266 23.69 9.46 -11.70
C PHE A 266 24.18 9.96 -10.33
N ASP A 267 24.92 11.06 -10.30
CA ASP A 267 25.36 11.73 -9.07
C ASP A 267 24.53 13.03 -8.88
N LEU A 268 23.38 12.91 -8.21
CA LEU A 268 22.41 13.99 -8.08
C LEU A 268 22.75 14.91 -6.93
N ILE A 269 22.87 16.21 -7.21
CA ILE A 269 22.98 17.29 -6.23
C ILE A 269 21.78 18.23 -6.39
N PHE A 270 21.35 18.84 -5.28
CA PHE A 270 20.25 19.81 -5.31
C PHE A 270 20.77 21.22 -5.10
N GLU A 271 20.26 22.17 -5.91
CA GLU A 271 20.56 23.58 -5.86
C GLU A 271 19.27 24.40 -5.87
N GLY A 272 19.27 25.56 -5.20
CA GLY A 272 18.08 26.38 -5.03
C GLY A 272 17.25 25.98 -3.82
N THR A 273 16.04 26.54 -3.71
CA THR A 273 15.10 26.26 -2.61
C THR A 273 13.65 26.37 -3.08
N GLY A 274 12.75 25.58 -2.46
CA GLY A 274 11.33 25.59 -2.73
C GLY A 274 11.01 25.26 -4.20
N GLU A 275 10.19 26.08 -4.84
CA GLU A 275 9.78 25.86 -6.23
C GLU A 275 10.90 26.08 -7.26
N ASN A 276 11.96 26.78 -6.88
CA ASN A 276 13.15 27.01 -7.73
C ASN A 276 14.25 25.96 -7.51
N GLU A 277 14.01 24.97 -6.66
CA GLU A 277 14.97 23.89 -6.41
C GLU A 277 15.07 22.96 -7.61
N VAL A 278 16.29 22.60 -7.99
CA VAL A 278 16.59 21.68 -9.08
C VAL A 278 17.59 20.62 -8.65
N GLY A 279 17.41 19.41 -9.15
CA GLY A 279 18.37 18.32 -9.00
C GLY A 279 19.23 18.22 -10.27
N ILE A 280 20.54 18.35 -10.12
CA ILE A 280 21.52 18.39 -11.20
C ILE A 280 22.40 17.14 -11.10
N ASP A 281 22.61 16.44 -12.20
CA ASP A 281 23.63 15.41 -12.28
C ASP A 281 25.03 16.06 -12.32
N ARG A 282 25.83 15.85 -11.30
CA ARG A 282 27.15 16.47 -11.12
C ARG A 282 28.10 16.12 -12.27
N ILE A 283 27.92 14.95 -12.87
CA ILE A 283 28.82 14.45 -13.94
C ILE A 283 28.52 15.12 -15.27
N SER A 284 27.25 15.20 -15.66
CA SER A 284 26.85 15.76 -16.96
C SER A 284 26.44 17.24 -16.91
N GLY A 285 26.22 17.81 -15.73
CA GLY A 285 25.67 19.14 -15.55
C GLY A 285 24.19 19.30 -15.96
N LYS A 286 23.51 18.20 -16.29
CA LYS A 286 22.10 18.23 -16.69
C LYS A 286 21.16 18.32 -15.50
N ILE A 287 20.12 19.16 -15.63
CA ILE A 287 19.02 19.18 -14.67
C ILE A 287 18.15 17.96 -14.90
N LEU A 288 18.10 17.05 -13.91
CA LEU A 288 17.32 15.82 -13.95
C LEU A 288 16.04 15.91 -13.11
N VAL A 289 15.98 16.78 -12.09
CA VAL A 289 14.80 16.96 -11.25
C VAL A 289 14.41 18.43 -11.22
N ARG A 290 13.11 18.70 -11.29
CA ARG A 290 12.52 20.03 -11.10
C ARG A 290 11.35 19.94 -10.12
N VAL A 291 11.15 21.00 -9.34
CA VAL A 291 9.93 21.14 -8.53
C VAL A 291 8.82 21.71 -9.41
N ASP A 292 7.63 21.11 -9.32
CA ASP A 292 6.42 21.56 -10.01
C ASP A 292 5.28 21.70 -8.97
N PRO A 293 4.80 22.93 -8.73
CA PRO A 293 3.71 23.20 -7.78
C PRO A 293 2.41 22.44 -8.06
N ALA A 294 2.17 22.00 -9.30
CA ALA A 294 0.99 21.20 -9.66
C ALA A 294 0.93 19.86 -8.91
N PHE A 295 2.05 19.39 -8.35
CA PHE A 295 2.12 18.17 -7.54
C PHE A 295 2.02 18.42 -6.03
N TYR A 296 1.81 19.66 -5.57
CA TYR A 296 1.52 19.92 -4.16
C TYR A 296 0.12 19.45 -3.79
N ARG A 297 -0.03 18.87 -2.61
CA ARG A 297 -1.35 18.48 -2.10
C ARG A 297 -2.06 19.67 -1.46
N PRO A 298 -3.40 19.78 -1.58
CA PRO A 298 -4.17 20.85 -0.91
C PRO A 298 -4.01 20.86 0.61
N ALA A 299 -3.79 19.72 1.22
CA ALA A 299 -3.53 19.53 2.64
C ALA A 299 -2.39 18.53 2.82
N GLU A 300 -1.17 19.01 2.95
CA GLU A 300 0.02 18.17 3.09
C GLU A 300 0.08 17.51 4.49
N VAL A 301 0.67 16.34 4.52
CA VAL A 301 1.09 15.64 5.72
C VAL A 301 2.63 15.70 5.77
N ASP A 302 3.16 16.54 6.65
CA ASP A 302 4.59 16.88 6.65
C ASP A 302 5.48 15.72 7.13
N LEU A 303 5.02 14.98 8.14
CA LEU A 303 5.81 13.91 8.77
C LEU A 303 4.94 12.71 9.12
N LEU A 304 5.33 11.54 8.63
CA LEU A 304 4.84 10.24 9.09
C LEU A 304 6.04 9.38 9.52
N ILE A 305 6.02 8.92 10.76
CA ILE A 305 7.00 7.96 11.31
C ILE A 305 6.29 7.07 12.33
N GLY A 306 6.23 5.76 12.07
CA GLY A 306 5.51 4.81 12.91
C GLY A 306 6.37 4.22 14.02
N ASP A 307 5.72 3.86 15.14
CA ASP A 307 6.31 3.05 16.20
C ASP A 307 5.85 1.60 16.05
N PRO A 308 6.69 0.69 15.53
CA PRO A 308 6.34 -0.73 15.35
C PRO A 308 6.57 -1.58 16.62
N ALA A 309 6.83 -0.98 17.78
CA ALA A 309 7.22 -1.71 18.99
C ALA A 309 6.22 -2.79 19.39
N LYS A 310 4.92 -2.51 19.31
CA LYS A 310 3.87 -3.50 19.58
C LYS A 310 3.87 -4.66 18.60
N ALA A 311 4.01 -4.39 17.29
CA ALA A 311 4.09 -5.43 16.27
C ALA A 311 5.35 -6.30 16.47
N LYS A 312 6.47 -5.70 16.85
CA LYS A 312 7.69 -6.43 17.18
C LYS A 312 7.51 -7.32 18.40
N HIS A 313 6.92 -6.82 19.47
CA HIS A 313 6.71 -7.56 20.72
C HIS A 313 5.71 -8.71 20.53
N ASP A 314 4.52 -8.42 20.01
CA ASP A 314 3.40 -9.37 19.99
C ASP A 314 3.48 -10.35 18.81
N LEU A 315 3.86 -9.85 17.63
CA LEU A 315 3.89 -10.63 16.39
C LEU A 315 5.28 -11.15 16.03
N GLY A 316 6.34 -10.70 16.71
CA GLY A 316 7.72 -10.92 16.29
C GLY A 316 7.96 -10.38 14.87
N TRP A 317 7.32 -9.26 14.52
CA TRP A 317 7.43 -8.65 13.20
C TRP A 317 8.28 -7.38 13.25
N GLU A 318 9.16 -7.24 12.27
CA GLU A 318 9.89 -6.01 11.98
C GLU A 318 10.17 -5.92 10.48
N ALA A 319 10.27 -4.69 9.96
CA ALA A 319 10.71 -4.44 8.60
C ALA A 319 12.19 -4.80 8.46
N LYS A 320 12.52 -5.69 7.51
CA LYS A 320 13.87 -6.24 7.32
C LYS A 320 14.65 -5.55 6.20
N THR A 321 13.92 -5.04 5.20
CA THR A 321 14.49 -4.44 4.00
C THR A 321 14.81 -2.97 4.25
N THR A 322 16.04 -2.54 3.98
CA THR A 322 16.40 -1.12 4.08
C THR A 322 15.85 -0.33 2.90
N LEU A 323 15.72 0.99 3.06
CA LEU A 323 15.21 1.86 2.01
C LEU A 323 16.12 1.87 0.78
N GLU A 324 17.43 1.80 0.99
CA GLU A 324 18.44 1.74 -0.09
C GLU A 324 18.28 0.46 -0.91
N MET A 325 18.15 -0.70 -0.25
CA MET A 325 17.90 -1.99 -0.92
C MET A 325 16.60 -1.97 -1.70
N LEU A 326 15.55 -1.43 -1.10
CA LEU A 326 14.23 -1.30 -1.75
C LEU A 326 14.30 -0.41 -2.97
N CYS A 327 14.93 0.76 -2.85
CA CYS A 327 15.09 1.70 -3.95
C CYS A 327 15.88 1.08 -5.12
N GLN A 328 16.97 0.40 -4.82
CA GLN A 328 17.77 -0.32 -5.82
C GLN A 328 16.94 -1.38 -6.55
N MET A 329 16.20 -2.23 -5.82
CA MET A 329 15.32 -3.24 -6.43
C MET A 329 14.27 -2.61 -7.35
N MET A 330 13.69 -1.47 -6.95
CA MET A 330 12.68 -0.79 -7.74
C MET A 330 13.29 -0.22 -9.04
N VAL A 331 14.44 0.44 -8.95
CA VAL A 331 15.14 1.00 -10.13
C VAL A 331 15.56 -0.11 -11.10
N GLU A 332 16.14 -1.20 -10.60
CA GLU A 332 16.55 -2.34 -11.44
C GLU A 332 15.36 -2.96 -12.18
N ALA A 333 14.24 -3.18 -11.48
CA ALA A 333 13.01 -3.69 -12.09
C ALA A 333 12.47 -2.75 -13.16
N ASP A 334 12.50 -1.43 -12.91
CA ASP A 334 12.03 -0.44 -13.87
C ASP A 334 12.94 -0.31 -15.10
N ILE A 335 14.25 -0.45 -14.93
CA ILE A 335 15.19 -0.53 -16.07
C ILE A 335 14.84 -1.73 -16.95
N GLN A 336 14.67 -2.92 -16.36
CA GLN A 336 14.34 -4.14 -17.10
C GLN A 336 13.01 -4.02 -17.85
N ARG A 337 11.96 -3.48 -17.21
CA ARG A 337 10.64 -3.26 -17.83
C ARG A 337 10.72 -2.28 -19.00
N ASN A 338 11.39 -1.14 -18.77
CA ASN A 338 11.56 -0.13 -19.81
C ASN A 338 12.40 -0.63 -21.00
N GLN A 339 13.40 -1.50 -20.78
CA GLN A 339 14.14 -2.16 -21.85
C GLN A 339 13.25 -3.08 -22.68
N LYS A 340 12.34 -3.82 -22.05
CA LYS A 340 11.39 -4.73 -22.71
C LYS A 340 10.19 -4.01 -23.35
N GLY A 341 10.07 -2.68 -23.19
CA GLY A 341 8.92 -1.90 -23.67
C GLY A 341 7.62 -2.18 -22.92
N MET A 342 7.69 -2.72 -21.70
CA MET A 342 6.53 -2.98 -20.86
C MET A 342 6.11 -1.69 -20.17
N VAL A 343 4.86 -1.24 -20.43
CA VAL A 343 4.24 -0.08 -19.79
C VAL A 343 3.07 -0.59 -18.95
N PHE A 344 3.15 -0.46 -17.62
CA PHE A 344 2.09 -0.90 -16.71
C PHE A 344 1.62 0.26 -15.82
#